data_b19ac3c058915f0a6a36a31b0dd20bef
#
_entry.id   b19ac3c058915f0a6a36a31b0dd20bef
#
_cell.length_a   1.000
_cell.length_b   1.000
_cell.length_c   1.000
_cell.angle_alpha   90.00
_cell.angle_beta   90.00
_cell.angle_gamma   90.00
#
_symmetry.space_group_name_H-M   'P 1'
#
loop_
_entity.id
_entity.type
_entity.pdbx_description
1 polymer ?
#
loop_
_entity_poly.entity_id
_entity_poly.type
_entity_poly.pdbx_seq_one_letter_code
_entity_poly.pdbx_strand_id
1 'polypeptide(L)'
;LGRTVELTVVTASETRAAYGRWARAYDWLVRSLPGLDALRASAVRGLDLECGDTVVDLGCGTGANLPHLREAVGPTGTVVGVDLTRGMLAEAERRVEAAGWRNVHLVQGDAARPPVDGVDGVLGTFVVGMLSDPASGVRAWLDCLAPNGRVVVLEATRTTHPAGGLLNPVFDSLVAAGAPGDGGDGDASRTLDARVTEARDALAVDGAVLRDERLVAGFVRSVVVAA
;
A
#
# COMPACT_ATOMS: atom_id res chain seq x y z
N LEU A 1 -37.56 25.59 -0.16
CA LEU A 1 -36.26 25.88 0.44
C LEU A 1 -35.35 24.67 0.18
N GLY A 2 -34.64 24.73 -0.96
CA GLY A 2 -33.68 23.71 -1.36
C GLY A 2 -32.38 23.83 -0.55
N ARG A 3 -31.99 22.75 0.13
CA ARG A 3 -30.67 22.61 0.70
C ARG A 3 -29.72 22.17 -0.41
N THR A 4 -28.84 23.04 -0.84
CA THR A 4 -27.73 22.72 -1.72
C THR A 4 -26.70 21.96 -0.88
N VAL A 5 -26.48 20.70 -1.19
CA VAL A 5 -25.38 19.90 -0.61
C VAL A 5 -24.12 20.31 -1.39
N GLU A 6 -23.25 21.12 -0.78
CA GLU A 6 -21.90 21.34 -1.29
C GLU A 6 -21.09 20.04 -1.08
N LEU A 7 -20.84 19.33 -2.17
CA LEU A 7 -19.87 18.26 -2.21
C LEU A 7 -18.47 18.87 -2.16
N THR A 8 -17.85 18.89 -0.99
CA THR A 8 -16.45 19.29 -0.86
C THR A 8 -15.60 18.20 -1.52
N VAL A 9 -15.22 18.42 -2.77
CA VAL A 9 -14.22 17.59 -3.46
C VAL A 9 -12.88 17.89 -2.83
N VAL A 10 -12.39 17.01 -1.94
CA VAL A 10 -11.02 17.09 -1.41
C VAL A 10 -10.07 16.89 -2.59
N THR A 11 -9.35 17.95 -2.94
CA THR A 11 -8.43 17.90 -4.08
C THR A 11 -7.15 17.13 -3.71
N ALA A 12 -6.53 16.48 -4.69
CA ALA A 12 -5.24 15.78 -4.53
C ALA A 12 -4.13 16.68 -3.92
N SER A 13 -4.28 18.01 -3.99
CA SER A 13 -3.36 18.99 -3.40
C SER A 13 -3.51 19.11 -1.88
N GLU A 14 -4.72 19.00 -1.34
CA GLU A 14 -4.98 19.09 0.12
C GLU A 14 -4.55 17.80 0.82
N THR A 15 -4.81 16.66 0.22
CA THR A 15 -4.29 15.36 0.66
C THR A 15 -2.76 15.37 0.72
N ARG A 16 -2.10 15.91 -0.30
CA ARG A 16 -0.65 16.05 -0.41
C ARG A 16 -0.02 16.88 0.71
N ALA A 17 -0.66 18.01 1.10
CA ALA A 17 -0.18 18.90 2.15
C ALA A 17 -0.36 18.32 3.57
N ALA A 18 -1.43 17.58 3.81
CA ALA A 18 -1.70 16.92 5.09
C ALA A 18 -0.70 15.79 5.35
N TYR A 19 -0.48 14.89 4.38
CA TYR A 19 0.46 13.78 4.51
C TYR A 19 1.91 14.23 4.68
N GLY A 20 2.35 15.30 4.04
CA GLY A 20 3.73 15.79 4.16
C GLY A 20 4.13 16.21 5.58
N ARG A 21 3.18 16.71 6.37
CA ARG A 21 3.42 17.12 7.77
C ARG A 21 3.40 15.93 8.74
N TRP A 22 2.58 14.93 8.45
CA TRP A 22 2.40 13.74 9.29
C TRP A 22 3.31 12.58 8.91
N ALA A 23 4.04 12.68 7.77
CA ALA A 23 4.89 11.61 7.26
C ALA A 23 5.80 11.00 8.32
N ARG A 24 6.48 11.85 9.12
CA ARG A 24 7.40 11.38 10.17
C ARG A 24 6.67 10.75 11.35
N ALA A 25 5.54 11.33 11.77
CA ALA A 25 4.76 10.80 12.88
C ALA A 25 4.08 9.48 12.48
N TYR A 26 3.57 9.39 11.24
CA TYR A 26 3.01 8.18 10.67
C TYR A 26 4.08 7.08 10.54
N ASP A 27 5.26 7.40 10.00
CA ASP A 27 6.38 6.44 9.90
C ASP A 27 6.80 5.92 11.29
N TRP A 28 6.90 6.82 12.27
CA TRP A 28 7.22 6.43 13.65
C TRP A 28 6.14 5.50 14.24
N LEU A 29 4.86 5.86 14.10
CA LEU A 29 3.74 5.05 14.59
C LEU A 29 3.73 3.66 13.96
N VAL A 30 3.82 3.63 12.63
CA VAL A 30 3.77 2.40 11.84
C VAL A 30 4.99 1.50 12.12
N ARG A 31 6.18 2.09 12.32
CA ARG A 31 7.39 1.34 12.69
C ARG A 31 7.36 0.81 14.13
N SER A 32 6.62 1.50 15.01
CA SER A 32 6.54 1.14 16.43
C SER A 32 5.54 0.02 16.70
N LEU A 33 4.70 -0.35 15.73
CA LEU A 33 3.73 -1.44 15.89
C LEU A 33 4.45 -2.80 15.79
N PRO A 34 4.45 -3.59 16.88
CA PRO A 34 5.09 -4.91 16.88
C PRO A 34 4.52 -5.81 15.78
N GLY A 35 5.40 -6.49 15.05
CA GLY A 35 5.01 -7.46 14.02
C GLY A 35 4.72 -6.88 12.62
N LEU A 36 4.64 -5.55 12.45
CA LEU A 36 4.36 -4.96 11.14
C LEU A 36 5.51 -5.16 10.14
N ASP A 37 6.74 -5.15 10.63
CA ASP A 37 7.92 -5.46 9.83
C ASP A 37 7.90 -6.91 9.32
N ALA A 38 7.51 -7.86 10.19
CA ALA A 38 7.34 -9.26 9.80
C ALA A 38 6.22 -9.48 8.75
N LEU A 39 5.15 -8.67 8.82
CA LEU A 39 4.08 -8.69 7.81
C LEU A 39 4.59 -8.19 6.45
N ARG A 40 5.37 -7.08 6.43
CA ARG A 40 6.02 -6.58 5.22
C ARG A 40 6.98 -7.60 4.61
N ALA A 41 7.85 -8.19 5.45
CA ALA A 41 8.74 -9.26 5.00
C ALA A 41 7.95 -10.45 4.44
N SER A 42 6.80 -10.79 5.02
CA SER A 42 5.92 -11.84 4.49
C SER A 42 5.29 -11.46 3.15
N ALA A 43 4.87 -10.21 2.99
CA ALA A 43 4.32 -9.70 1.72
C ALA A 43 5.39 -9.75 0.61
N VAL A 44 6.62 -9.32 0.90
CA VAL A 44 7.75 -9.41 -0.06
C VAL A 44 8.04 -10.86 -0.45
N ARG A 45 8.03 -11.81 0.50
CA ARG A 45 8.16 -13.24 0.15
C ARG A 45 7.05 -13.75 -0.77
N GLY A 46 5.86 -13.15 -0.71
CA GLY A 46 4.74 -13.49 -1.60
C GLY A 46 5.02 -13.18 -3.07
N LEU A 47 5.90 -12.22 -3.35
CA LEU A 47 6.33 -11.87 -4.70
C LEU A 47 7.18 -12.95 -5.37
N ASP A 48 7.85 -13.83 -4.59
CA ASP A 48 8.71 -14.91 -5.07
C ASP A 48 9.84 -14.40 -6.00
N LEU A 49 10.46 -13.30 -5.59
CA LEU A 49 11.50 -12.61 -6.35
C LEU A 49 12.83 -13.38 -6.32
N GLU A 50 13.54 -13.30 -7.42
CA GLU A 50 14.89 -13.82 -7.58
C GLU A 50 15.94 -12.70 -7.66
N CYS A 51 17.20 -13.07 -7.48
CA CYS A 51 18.31 -12.12 -7.62
C CYS A 51 18.43 -11.65 -9.08
N GLY A 52 18.33 -10.35 -9.31
CA GLY A 52 18.33 -9.74 -10.64
C GLY A 52 16.97 -9.18 -11.06
N ASP A 53 15.88 -9.54 -10.37
CA ASP A 53 14.54 -9.11 -10.68
C ASP A 53 14.34 -7.59 -10.51
N THR A 54 13.32 -7.09 -11.19
CA THR A 54 12.83 -5.72 -11.06
C THR A 54 11.50 -5.71 -10.33
N VAL A 55 11.41 -4.94 -9.25
CA VAL A 55 10.20 -4.81 -8.42
C VAL A 55 9.81 -3.36 -8.21
N VAL A 56 8.50 -3.09 -8.21
CA VAL A 56 7.96 -1.78 -7.87
C VAL A 56 7.17 -1.81 -6.56
N ASP A 57 7.42 -0.84 -5.67
CA ASP A 57 6.67 -0.58 -4.43
C ASP A 57 5.76 0.63 -4.66
N LEU A 58 4.50 0.38 -4.88
CA LEU A 58 3.49 1.40 -5.19
C LEU A 58 2.87 1.95 -3.90
N GLY A 59 2.98 3.27 -3.70
CA GLY A 59 2.71 3.91 -2.42
C GLY A 59 3.80 3.58 -1.40
N CYS A 60 5.07 3.65 -1.80
CA CYS A 60 6.22 3.24 -0.98
C CYS A 60 6.39 4.07 0.31
N GLY A 61 5.74 5.24 0.40
CA GLY A 61 5.80 6.12 1.55
C GLY A 61 7.23 6.49 1.93
N THR A 62 7.58 6.28 3.19
CA THR A 62 8.92 6.52 3.73
C THR A 62 9.92 5.39 3.42
N GLY A 63 9.54 4.45 2.54
CA GLY A 63 10.38 3.35 2.11
C GLY A 63 10.51 2.20 3.12
N ALA A 64 9.45 1.90 3.86
CA ALA A 64 9.47 0.84 4.88
C ALA A 64 9.68 -0.57 4.29
N ASN A 65 9.25 -0.81 3.05
CA ASN A 65 9.43 -2.09 2.34
C ASN A 65 10.79 -2.21 1.65
N LEU A 66 11.46 -1.08 1.36
CA LEU A 66 12.68 -1.05 0.54
C LEU A 66 13.79 -1.98 1.03
N PRO A 67 14.06 -2.12 2.35
CA PRO A 67 15.08 -3.07 2.83
C PRO A 67 14.78 -4.51 2.40
N HIS A 68 13.54 -4.96 2.58
CA HIS A 68 13.11 -6.32 2.26
C HIS A 68 13.14 -6.59 0.75
N LEU A 69 12.66 -5.61 -0.06
CA LEU A 69 12.68 -5.70 -1.51
C LEU A 69 14.12 -5.74 -2.04
N ARG A 70 14.98 -4.85 -1.51
CA ARG A 70 16.40 -4.80 -1.88
C ARG A 70 17.15 -6.08 -1.54
N GLU A 71 16.82 -6.70 -0.42
CA GLU A 71 17.36 -8.00 -0.03
C GLU A 71 16.90 -9.10 -1.00
N ALA A 72 15.62 -9.12 -1.36
CA ALA A 72 15.03 -10.14 -2.23
C ALA A 72 15.64 -10.10 -3.64
N VAL A 73 15.70 -8.92 -4.28
CA VAL A 73 16.26 -8.81 -5.66
C VAL A 73 17.78 -8.78 -5.71
N GLY A 74 18.45 -8.68 -4.58
CA GLY A 74 19.92 -8.67 -4.51
C GLY A 74 20.57 -7.43 -5.16
N PRO A 75 21.91 -7.42 -5.29
CA PRO A 75 22.67 -6.27 -5.78
C PRO A 75 22.48 -6.00 -7.29
N THR A 76 22.08 -6.99 -8.05
CA THR A 76 21.91 -6.94 -9.50
C THR A 76 20.47 -6.63 -9.94
N GLY A 77 19.50 -6.81 -9.05
CA GLY A 77 18.10 -6.46 -9.30
C GLY A 77 17.84 -4.97 -9.10
N THR A 78 16.60 -4.56 -9.38
CA THR A 78 16.17 -3.16 -9.32
C THR A 78 14.94 -3.02 -8.44
N VAL A 79 14.92 -2.01 -7.57
CA VAL A 79 13.73 -1.62 -6.78
C VAL A 79 13.31 -0.21 -7.20
N VAL A 80 12.03 -0.04 -7.54
CA VAL A 80 11.43 1.26 -7.84
C VAL A 80 10.38 1.58 -6.79
N GLY A 81 10.60 2.61 -5.97
CA GLY A 81 9.60 3.12 -5.03
C GLY A 81 8.83 4.27 -5.64
N VAL A 82 7.50 4.17 -5.67
CA VAL A 82 6.62 5.20 -6.21
C VAL A 82 5.74 5.75 -5.10
N ASP A 83 5.71 7.07 -4.92
CA ASP A 83 4.78 7.73 -4.00
C ASP A 83 4.35 9.09 -4.54
N LEU A 84 3.11 9.48 -4.25
CA LEU A 84 2.56 10.78 -4.67
C LEU A 84 3.17 11.93 -3.88
N THR A 85 3.62 11.68 -2.66
CA THR A 85 3.94 12.68 -1.64
C THR A 85 5.46 12.91 -1.54
N ARG A 86 5.90 14.08 -1.94
CA ARG A 86 7.33 14.47 -1.90
C ARG A 86 7.96 14.37 -0.50
N GLY A 87 7.19 14.67 0.55
CA GLY A 87 7.67 14.56 1.94
C GLY A 87 7.94 13.11 2.35
N MET A 88 7.16 12.15 1.86
CA MET A 88 7.39 10.72 2.07
C MET A 88 8.65 10.26 1.33
N LEU A 89 8.77 10.63 0.07
CA LEU A 89 9.95 10.29 -0.74
C LEU A 89 11.25 10.86 -0.17
N ALA A 90 11.23 12.06 0.41
CA ALA A 90 12.41 12.63 1.06
C ALA A 90 12.91 11.80 2.27
N GLU A 91 12.02 11.14 3.01
CA GLU A 91 12.42 10.20 4.07
C GLU A 91 12.93 8.87 3.48
N ALA A 92 12.29 8.38 2.42
CA ALA A 92 12.74 7.19 1.69
C ALA A 92 14.15 7.43 1.09
N GLU A 93 14.40 8.60 0.52
CA GLU A 93 15.69 9.00 -0.05
C GLU A 93 16.81 8.99 0.99
N ARG A 94 16.58 9.58 2.18
CA ARG A 94 17.54 9.50 3.28
C ARG A 94 17.86 8.07 3.69
N ARG A 95 16.87 7.17 3.66
CA ARG A 95 17.07 5.75 3.93
C ARG A 95 17.95 5.09 2.87
N VAL A 96 17.68 5.33 1.59
CA VAL A 96 18.44 4.80 0.47
C VAL A 96 19.89 5.29 0.54
N GLU A 97 20.10 6.59 0.78
CA GLU A 97 21.43 7.21 0.93
C GLU A 97 22.20 6.63 2.12
N ALA A 98 21.56 6.56 3.30
CA ALA A 98 22.17 6.03 4.52
C ALA A 98 22.58 4.55 4.39
N ALA A 99 21.83 3.77 3.61
CA ALA A 99 22.11 2.36 3.32
C ALA A 99 23.12 2.17 2.16
N GLY A 100 23.42 3.23 1.40
CA GLY A 100 24.31 3.18 0.24
C GLY A 100 23.78 2.35 -0.93
N TRP A 101 22.46 2.21 -1.05
CA TRP A 101 21.87 1.42 -2.14
C TRP A 101 21.93 2.19 -3.47
N ARG A 102 22.42 1.53 -4.51
CA ARG A 102 22.56 2.11 -5.85
C ARG A 102 21.51 1.62 -6.85
N ASN A 103 20.77 0.58 -6.50
CA ASN A 103 19.77 -0.07 -7.31
C ASN A 103 18.34 0.12 -6.76
N VAL A 104 18.15 1.11 -5.89
CA VAL A 104 16.86 1.57 -5.40
C VAL A 104 16.60 2.97 -5.96
N HIS A 105 15.53 3.11 -6.71
CA HIS A 105 15.13 4.34 -7.38
C HIS A 105 13.81 4.83 -6.82
N LEU A 106 13.68 6.15 -6.62
CA LEU A 106 12.46 6.76 -6.10
C LEU A 106 11.85 7.68 -7.14
N VAL A 107 10.54 7.53 -7.36
CA VAL A 107 9.79 8.27 -8.37
C VAL A 107 8.58 8.92 -7.73
N GLN A 108 8.39 10.22 -7.94
CA GLN A 108 7.15 10.88 -7.58
C GLN A 108 6.09 10.55 -8.64
N GLY A 109 5.07 9.77 -8.26
CA GLY A 109 4.04 9.31 -9.17
C GLY A 109 2.78 8.85 -8.46
N ASP A 110 1.74 8.61 -9.24
CA ASP A 110 0.46 8.07 -8.78
C ASP A 110 0.51 6.54 -8.80
N ALA A 111 0.30 5.91 -7.65
CA ALA A 111 0.24 4.46 -7.52
C ALA A 111 -0.83 3.80 -8.41
N ALA A 112 -1.91 4.54 -8.75
CA ALA A 112 -2.94 4.06 -9.68
C ALA A 112 -2.45 3.99 -11.15
N ARG A 113 -1.27 4.57 -11.46
CA ARG A 113 -0.68 4.63 -12.79
C ARG A 113 0.81 4.35 -12.71
N PRO A 114 1.21 3.09 -12.56
CA PRO A 114 2.61 2.71 -12.43
C PRO A 114 3.45 3.30 -13.56
N PRO A 115 4.58 3.97 -13.28
CA PRO A 115 5.45 4.52 -14.32
C PRO A 115 6.47 3.48 -14.84
N VAL A 116 6.12 2.21 -14.81
CA VAL A 116 6.98 1.09 -15.14
C VAL A 116 6.19 0.01 -15.88
N ASP A 117 6.87 -0.75 -16.73
CA ASP A 117 6.33 -1.91 -17.44
C ASP A 117 7.32 -3.06 -17.38
N GLY A 118 6.82 -4.29 -17.50
CA GLY A 118 7.65 -5.50 -17.56
C GLY A 118 8.40 -5.78 -16.26
N VAL A 119 7.77 -5.53 -15.10
CA VAL A 119 8.37 -5.81 -13.79
C VAL A 119 8.01 -7.20 -13.27
N ASP A 120 8.92 -7.84 -12.54
CA ASP A 120 8.73 -9.18 -11.99
C ASP A 120 7.83 -9.18 -10.76
N GLY A 121 7.76 -8.03 -10.06
CA GLY A 121 6.91 -7.90 -8.89
C GLY A 121 6.32 -6.51 -8.70
N VAL A 122 5.09 -6.47 -8.20
CA VAL A 122 4.40 -5.26 -7.75
C VAL A 122 3.97 -5.45 -6.29
N LEU A 123 4.40 -4.56 -5.43
CA LEU A 123 4.01 -4.51 -4.03
C LEU A 123 3.16 -3.27 -3.76
N GLY A 124 2.02 -3.45 -3.08
CA GLY A 124 1.25 -2.37 -2.50
C GLY A 124 0.94 -2.67 -1.03
N THR A 125 1.44 -1.85 -0.12
CA THR A 125 1.15 -2.02 1.31
C THR A 125 0.46 -0.79 1.88
N PHE A 126 -0.76 -0.98 2.39
CA PHE A 126 -1.58 0.07 3.00
C PHE A 126 -1.83 1.27 2.07
N VAL A 127 -2.04 1.01 0.77
CA VAL A 127 -2.19 2.03 -0.27
C VAL A 127 -3.48 1.90 -1.06
N VAL A 128 -4.01 0.68 -1.23
CA VAL A 128 -5.18 0.42 -2.08
C VAL A 128 -6.41 1.18 -1.59
N GLY A 129 -6.60 1.26 -0.28
CA GLY A 129 -7.68 2.03 0.34
C GLY A 129 -7.62 3.54 0.05
N MET A 130 -6.48 4.06 -0.41
CA MET A 130 -6.29 5.48 -0.74
C MET A 130 -6.41 5.78 -2.24
N LEU A 131 -6.46 4.77 -3.11
CA LEU A 131 -6.65 4.95 -4.54
C LEU A 131 -8.05 5.52 -4.83
N SER A 132 -8.18 6.44 -5.76
CA SER A 132 -9.47 7.01 -6.16
C SER A 132 -10.40 5.96 -6.76
N ASP A 133 -9.84 5.04 -7.54
CA ASP A 133 -10.49 3.89 -8.15
C ASP A 133 -9.59 2.66 -7.90
N PRO A 134 -9.87 1.88 -6.83
CA PRO A 134 -9.06 0.72 -6.46
C PRO A 134 -9.03 -0.36 -7.54
N ALA A 135 -10.17 -0.62 -8.17
CA ALA A 135 -10.27 -1.66 -9.19
C ALA A 135 -9.43 -1.35 -10.42
N SER A 136 -9.53 -0.12 -10.94
CA SER A 136 -8.71 0.31 -12.08
C SER A 136 -7.22 0.38 -11.72
N GLY A 137 -6.89 0.83 -10.50
CA GLY A 137 -5.51 0.90 -10.02
C GLY A 137 -4.84 -0.47 -10.00
N VAL A 138 -5.49 -1.49 -9.39
CA VAL A 138 -4.89 -2.83 -9.30
C VAL A 138 -4.85 -3.56 -10.65
N ARG A 139 -5.75 -3.24 -11.59
CA ARG A 139 -5.63 -3.72 -12.97
C ARG A 139 -4.38 -3.16 -13.65
N ALA A 140 -4.12 -1.86 -13.50
CA ALA A 140 -2.88 -1.28 -14.01
C ALA A 140 -1.62 -1.90 -13.37
N TRP A 141 -1.72 -2.42 -12.14
CA TRP A 141 -0.64 -3.17 -11.49
C TRP A 141 -0.40 -4.53 -12.14
N LEU A 142 -1.47 -5.24 -12.54
CA LEU A 142 -1.35 -6.48 -13.30
C LEU A 142 -0.80 -6.24 -14.71
N ASP A 143 -1.28 -5.16 -15.36
CA ASP A 143 -0.88 -4.82 -16.73
C ASP A 143 0.63 -4.49 -16.86
N CYS A 144 1.26 -3.99 -15.80
CA CYS A 144 2.69 -3.67 -15.81
C CYS A 144 3.62 -4.86 -15.49
N LEU A 145 3.08 -6.05 -15.18
CA LEU A 145 3.87 -7.23 -14.88
C LEU A 145 4.56 -7.82 -16.12
N ALA A 146 5.74 -8.36 -15.91
CA ALA A 146 6.35 -9.33 -16.81
C ALA A 146 5.58 -10.67 -16.78
N PRO A 147 5.75 -11.55 -17.77
CA PRO A 147 5.20 -12.91 -17.71
C PRO A 147 5.66 -13.64 -16.44
N ASN A 148 4.74 -14.26 -15.72
CA ASN A 148 4.92 -14.90 -14.41
C ASN A 148 5.20 -13.93 -13.24
N GLY A 149 5.14 -12.62 -13.45
CA GLY A 149 5.24 -11.63 -12.38
C GLY A 149 4.09 -11.73 -11.39
N ARG A 150 4.26 -11.16 -10.20
CA ARG A 150 3.25 -11.21 -9.13
C ARG A 150 2.92 -9.84 -8.58
N VAL A 151 1.64 -9.66 -8.26
CA VAL A 151 1.16 -8.56 -7.41
C VAL A 151 0.95 -9.07 -6.00
N VAL A 152 1.44 -8.33 -5.01
CA VAL A 152 1.10 -8.55 -3.60
C VAL A 152 0.48 -7.29 -3.02
N VAL A 153 -0.70 -7.45 -2.43
CA VAL A 153 -1.41 -6.42 -1.69
C VAL A 153 -1.45 -6.81 -0.22
N LEU A 154 -1.03 -5.88 0.66
CA LEU A 154 -1.13 -6.01 2.10
C LEU A 154 -1.92 -4.82 2.64
N GLU A 155 -3.11 -5.05 3.20
CA GLU A 155 -4.02 -3.99 3.61
C GLU A 155 -4.60 -4.19 5.00
N ALA A 156 -4.89 -3.07 5.67
CA ALA A 156 -5.64 -3.07 6.91
C ALA A 156 -7.14 -3.27 6.62
N THR A 157 -7.79 -4.10 7.41
CA THR A 157 -9.22 -4.41 7.28
C THR A 157 -9.87 -4.55 8.65
N ARG A 158 -11.18 -4.37 8.73
CA ARG A 158 -11.93 -4.78 9.92
C ARG A 158 -11.93 -6.30 10.05
N THR A 159 -11.82 -6.78 11.27
CA THR A 159 -11.88 -8.21 11.50
C THR A 159 -13.32 -8.71 11.58
N THR A 160 -13.56 -9.86 10.98
CA THR A 160 -14.79 -10.67 11.18
C THR A 160 -14.56 -11.80 12.18
N HIS A 161 -13.34 -11.94 12.71
CA HIS A 161 -13.01 -12.98 13.68
C HIS A 161 -13.67 -12.69 15.03
N PRO A 162 -14.39 -13.66 15.66
CA PRO A 162 -15.12 -13.42 16.91
C PRO A 162 -14.26 -12.81 18.03
N ALA A 163 -13.04 -13.31 18.21
CA ALA A 163 -12.13 -12.81 19.23
C ALA A 163 -11.58 -11.40 18.94
N GLY A 164 -11.52 -10.99 17.67
CA GLY A 164 -11.04 -9.68 17.23
C GLY A 164 -12.14 -8.64 17.13
N GLY A 165 -13.39 -9.05 16.98
CA GLY A 165 -14.53 -8.16 16.73
C GLY A 165 -14.73 -7.07 17.79
N LEU A 166 -14.39 -7.35 19.06
CA LEU A 166 -14.41 -6.38 20.15
C LEU A 166 -13.38 -5.25 19.99
N LEU A 167 -12.35 -5.46 19.17
CA LEU A 167 -11.31 -4.47 18.90
C LEU A 167 -11.61 -3.61 17.66
N ASN A 168 -12.66 -3.92 16.89
CA ASN A 168 -13.06 -3.10 15.74
C ASN A 168 -13.26 -1.61 16.08
N PRO A 169 -13.86 -1.20 17.21
CA PRO A 169 -13.98 0.21 17.55
C PRO A 169 -12.60 0.92 17.73
N VAL A 170 -11.62 0.18 18.22
CA VAL A 170 -10.24 0.71 18.33
C VAL A 170 -9.62 0.85 16.94
N PHE A 171 -9.79 -0.16 16.09
CA PHE A 171 -9.37 -0.11 14.68
C PHE A 171 -10.03 1.06 13.94
N ASP A 172 -11.36 1.24 14.09
CA ASP A 172 -12.12 2.34 13.49
C ASP A 172 -11.56 3.71 13.91
N SER A 173 -11.23 3.86 15.19
CA SER A 173 -10.63 5.10 15.71
C SER A 173 -9.24 5.37 15.13
N LEU A 174 -8.42 4.32 14.95
CA LEU A 174 -7.09 4.44 14.34
C LEU A 174 -7.18 4.83 12.85
N VAL A 175 -8.10 4.19 12.11
CA VAL A 175 -8.34 4.51 10.70
C VAL A 175 -8.86 5.94 10.55
N ALA A 176 -9.83 6.35 11.39
CA ALA A 176 -10.37 7.70 11.37
C ALA A 176 -9.30 8.76 11.69
N ALA A 177 -8.38 8.48 12.62
CA ALA A 177 -7.28 9.38 12.96
C ALA A 177 -6.24 9.51 11.84
N GLY A 178 -6.11 8.50 10.97
CA GLY A 178 -5.19 8.49 9.82
C GLY A 178 -5.84 8.93 8.51
N ALA A 179 -7.17 9.04 8.45
CA ALA A 179 -7.87 9.41 7.24
C ALA A 179 -7.71 10.91 6.93
N PRO A 180 -7.44 11.31 5.68
CA PRO A 180 -7.48 12.71 5.28
C PRO A 180 -8.94 13.19 5.19
N GLY A 181 -9.30 14.19 6.00
CA GLY A 181 -10.65 14.80 6.01
C GLY A 181 -11.18 15.03 7.41
N ASP A 182 -12.19 15.89 7.56
CA ASP A 182 -12.88 16.09 8.82
C ASP A 182 -13.53 14.77 9.25
N GLY A 183 -13.01 14.21 10.33
CA GLY A 183 -13.42 12.92 10.90
C GLY A 183 -14.88 12.92 11.35
N GLY A 184 -15.79 12.80 10.40
CA GLY A 184 -17.20 12.55 10.62
C GLY A 184 -17.49 11.06 10.55
N ASP A 185 -17.92 10.51 11.69
CA ASP A 185 -18.62 9.24 11.85
C ASP A 185 -18.00 7.97 11.23
N GLY A 186 -17.83 6.94 12.04
CA GLY A 186 -17.67 5.49 11.85
C GLY A 186 -17.64 4.83 10.46
N ASP A 187 -17.58 5.62 9.37
CA ASP A 187 -17.70 5.21 7.99
C ASP A 187 -16.33 5.04 7.29
N ALA A 188 -15.25 5.65 7.82
CA ALA A 188 -13.93 5.59 7.18
C ALA A 188 -13.39 4.15 7.08
N SER A 189 -13.55 3.36 8.12
CA SER A 189 -13.10 1.96 8.12
C SER A 189 -13.95 1.05 7.24
N ARG A 190 -15.27 1.31 7.14
CA ARG A 190 -16.15 0.59 6.21
C ARG A 190 -15.85 0.95 4.76
N THR A 191 -15.55 2.22 4.50
CA THR A 191 -15.10 2.68 3.18
C THR A 191 -13.78 2.02 2.80
N LEU A 192 -12.84 1.91 3.75
CA LEU A 192 -11.58 1.19 3.55
C LEU A 192 -11.85 -0.28 3.20
N ASP A 193 -12.67 -0.99 3.98
CA ASP A 193 -13.02 -2.39 3.73
C ASP A 193 -13.67 -2.59 2.36
N ALA A 194 -14.58 -1.69 1.96
CA ALA A 194 -15.22 -1.75 0.66
C ALA A 194 -14.20 -1.60 -0.48
N ARG A 195 -13.27 -0.66 -0.38
CA ARG A 195 -12.21 -0.42 -1.35
C ARG A 195 -11.22 -1.57 -1.44
N VAL A 196 -10.81 -2.14 -0.30
CA VAL A 196 -9.93 -3.31 -0.26
C VAL A 196 -10.63 -4.52 -0.88
N THR A 197 -11.94 -4.68 -0.66
CA THR A 197 -12.73 -5.75 -1.26
C THR A 197 -12.84 -5.56 -2.78
N GLU A 198 -13.14 -4.35 -3.23
CA GLU A 198 -13.22 -4.01 -4.66
C GLU A 198 -11.91 -4.31 -5.40
N ALA A 199 -10.78 -3.89 -4.86
CA ALA A 199 -9.47 -4.19 -5.42
C ALA A 199 -9.17 -5.70 -5.48
N ARG A 200 -9.46 -6.40 -4.38
CA ARG A 200 -9.29 -7.86 -4.31
C ARG A 200 -10.13 -8.58 -5.35
N ASP A 201 -11.37 -8.15 -5.53
CA ASP A 201 -12.28 -8.78 -6.50
C ASP A 201 -11.84 -8.50 -7.94
N ALA A 202 -11.32 -7.30 -8.23
CA ALA A 202 -10.71 -6.98 -9.50
C ALA A 202 -9.48 -7.85 -9.78
N LEU A 203 -8.56 -7.98 -8.81
CA LEU A 203 -7.41 -8.86 -8.91
C LEU A 203 -7.79 -10.33 -9.15
N ALA A 204 -8.87 -10.80 -8.53
CA ALA A 204 -9.34 -12.18 -8.67
C ALA A 204 -10.04 -12.45 -10.03
N VAL A 205 -10.52 -11.41 -10.70
CA VAL A 205 -11.15 -11.53 -12.05
C VAL A 205 -10.08 -11.56 -13.13
N ASP A 206 -9.05 -10.72 -13.02
CA ASP A 206 -8.09 -10.46 -14.08
C ASP A 206 -6.76 -11.21 -13.91
N GLY A 207 -6.52 -11.82 -12.73
CA GLY A 207 -5.30 -12.58 -12.43
C GLY A 207 -5.56 -13.89 -11.67
N ALA A 208 -4.54 -14.72 -11.56
CA ALA A 208 -4.60 -15.98 -10.81
C ALA A 208 -4.30 -15.76 -9.33
N VAL A 209 -5.30 -15.84 -8.46
CA VAL A 209 -5.12 -15.72 -7.00
C VAL A 209 -4.35 -16.95 -6.47
N LEU A 210 -3.12 -16.73 -6.03
CA LEU A 210 -2.26 -17.76 -5.42
C LEU A 210 -2.51 -17.85 -3.91
N ARG A 211 -2.81 -16.73 -3.24
CA ARG A 211 -3.04 -16.64 -1.81
C ARG A 211 -3.99 -15.49 -1.48
N ASP A 212 -4.89 -15.70 -0.53
CA ASP A 212 -5.76 -14.68 0.04
C ASP A 212 -5.95 -15.01 1.52
N GLU A 213 -5.24 -14.29 2.39
CA GLU A 213 -5.14 -14.60 3.82
C GLU A 213 -5.54 -13.42 4.68
N ARG A 214 -6.18 -13.73 5.82
CA ARG A 214 -6.41 -12.78 6.90
C ARG A 214 -5.42 -13.04 8.04
N LEU A 215 -4.63 -12.03 8.35
CA LEU A 215 -3.56 -12.06 9.36
C LEU A 215 -3.94 -11.18 10.55
N VAL A 216 -3.19 -11.31 11.65
CA VAL A 216 -3.36 -10.47 12.86
C VAL A 216 -4.82 -10.49 13.34
N ALA A 217 -5.34 -11.68 13.63
CA ALA A 217 -6.73 -11.89 14.03
C ALA A 217 -7.77 -11.27 13.03
N GLY A 218 -7.40 -11.16 11.74
CA GLY A 218 -8.25 -10.66 10.67
C GLY A 218 -8.16 -9.16 10.41
N PHE A 219 -7.30 -8.43 11.13
CA PHE A 219 -7.10 -6.99 10.91
C PHE A 219 -6.19 -6.64 9.73
N VAL A 220 -5.51 -7.61 9.17
CA VAL A 220 -4.68 -7.43 7.97
C VAL A 220 -5.07 -8.48 6.95
N ARG A 221 -5.22 -8.08 5.70
CA ARG A 221 -5.42 -8.96 4.55
C ARG A 221 -4.20 -8.94 3.66
N SER A 222 -3.74 -10.11 3.26
CA SER A 222 -2.68 -10.29 2.28
C SER A 222 -3.21 -11.05 1.08
N VAL A 223 -3.06 -10.50 -0.12
CA VAL A 223 -3.49 -11.11 -1.38
C VAL A 223 -2.28 -11.21 -2.29
N VAL A 224 -2.04 -12.39 -2.85
CA VAL A 224 -0.97 -12.67 -3.83
C VAL A 224 -1.63 -13.16 -5.11
N VAL A 225 -1.31 -12.49 -6.22
CA VAL A 225 -1.88 -12.78 -7.54
C VAL A 225 -0.75 -12.87 -8.57
N ALA A 226 -0.81 -13.85 -9.47
CA ALA A 226 0.05 -13.94 -10.64
C ALA A 226 -0.66 -13.38 -11.88
N ALA A 227 0.15 -12.87 -12.83
CA ALA A 227 -0.32 -12.46 -14.15
C ALA A 227 -0.78 -13.67 -14.97
#